data_fd0a3b373c9e7265625c027240cba147
#
_entry.id   fd0a3b373c9e7265625c027240cba147
#
_cell.length_a   1.000
_cell.length_b   1.000
_cell.length_c   1.000
_cell.angle_alpha   90.00
_cell.angle_beta   90.00
_cell.angle_gamma   90.00
#
_symmetry.space_group_name_H-M   'P 1'
#
loop_
_entity.id
_entity.type
_entity.pdbx_description
1 polymer ?
#
loop_
_entity_poly.entity_id
_entity_poly.type
_entity_poly.pdbx_seq_one_letter_code
_entity_poly.pdbx_strand_id
1 'polypeptide(L)'
;MLVAPVFIFCPARSGSTLLRVILGSHSQLYAPPELPLTHLGVRAETRWIQASLEALGLTTDDVENMLWDRLLADALARSGKPTVVVKTPANVLIWRRIADIWPDARFIFLLRHPAAVVASLCKSWNPDWHNGQAATPDTVIKYLLRRMGQVEEARGALPGLTVRYEELTANPAEVSRGICEFLGVPFEPRMLEYGKFDNNFARGLGDTSANIRSGRVQAAAPAPQASEVPEALKEICTTWGYLDPAPGTGQRNRVNRRIPLNSWPAVKTSRRTAESSTAATPSSSPRGSTTR
;
A
#
# COMPACT_ATOMS: atom_id res chain seq x y z
N MET A 1 0.60 -3.12 18.07
CA MET A 1 -0.10 -2.76 16.82
C MET A 1 0.66 -1.66 16.10
N LEU A 2 0.78 -1.76 14.78
CA LEU A 2 1.41 -0.70 13.97
C LEU A 2 0.65 0.62 14.12
N VAL A 3 1.39 1.72 14.18
CA VAL A 3 0.81 3.06 14.22
C VAL A 3 0.89 3.64 12.80
N ALA A 4 -0.25 4.02 12.23
CA ALA A 4 -0.40 4.68 10.95
C ALA A 4 0.43 4.09 9.79
N PRO A 5 0.29 2.78 9.46
CA PRO A 5 0.91 2.21 8.28
C PRO A 5 0.39 2.90 7.01
N VAL A 6 1.20 2.90 5.96
CA VAL A 6 0.80 3.45 4.65
C VAL A 6 0.47 2.31 3.71
N PHE A 7 -0.69 2.35 3.05
CA PHE A 7 -1.07 1.38 2.03
C PHE A 7 -1.17 2.04 0.65
N ILE A 8 -0.54 1.43 -0.35
CA ILE A 8 -0.68 1.83 -1.75
C ILE A 8 -1.66 0.90 -2.42
N PHE A 9 -2.85 1.42 -2.76
CA PHE A 9 -3.87 0.71 -3.50
C PHE A 9 -3.80 1.06 -4.99
N CYS A 10 -3.72 0.06 -5.83
CA CYS A 10 -3.58 0.21 -7.27
C CYS A 10 -3.92 -1.09 -7.99
N PRO A 11 -4.31 -1.06 -9.26
CA PRO A 11 -4.25 -2.24 -10.12
C PRO A 11 -2.79 -2.69 -10.34
N ALA A 12 -2.60 -3.97 -10.64
CA ALA A 12 -1.30 -4.43 -11.13
C ALA A 12 -0.88 -3.63 -12.37
N ARG A 13 0.42 -3.44 -12.59
CA ARG A 13 1.01 -2.71 -13.73
C ARG A 13 0.72 -1.20 -13.76
N SER A 14 0.29 -0.61 -12.67
CA SER A 14 0.09 0.85 -12.55
C SER A 14 1.36 1.63 -12.19
N GLY A 15 2.54 1.00 -12.18
CA GLY A 15 3.79 1.64 -11.77
C GLY A 15 4.03 1.60 -10.25
N SER A 16 3.31 0.75 -9.54
CA SER A 16 3.39 0.65 -8.09
C SER A 16 4.75 0.19 -7.56
N THR A 17 5.51 -0.58 -8.34
CA THR A 17 6.90 -0.91 -7.98
C THR A 17 7.79 0.33 -8.02
N LEU A 18 7.62 1.20 -9.02
CA LEU A 18 8.34 2.48 -9.08
C LEU A 18 8.05 3.33 -7.84
N LEU A 19 6.77 3.53 -7.52
CA LEU A 19 6.40 4.30 -6.33
C LEU A 19 6.95 3.66 -5.04
N ARG A 20 6.89 2.33 -4.92
CA ARG A 20 7.45 1.59 -3.77
C ARG A 20 8.95 1.86 -3.61
N VAL A 21 9.74 1.75 -4.68
CA VAL A 21 11.19 1.92 -4.57
C VAL A 21 11.59 3.38 -4.30
N ILE A 22 10.86 4.34 -4.86
CA ILE A 22 11.05 5.76 -4.54
C ILE A 22 10.80 5.99 -3.05
N LEU A 23 9.67 5.55 -2.51
CA LEU A 23 9.34 5.72 -1.10
C LEU A 23 10.28 4.91 -0.19
N GLY A 24 10.65 3.69 -0.57
CA GLY A 24 11.59 2.85 0.18
C GLY A 24 13.01 3.42 0.28
N SER A 25 13.38 4.30 -0.66
CA SER A 25 14.66 5.02 -0.67
C SER A 25 14.71 6.23 0.27
N HIS A 26 13.57 6.59 0.86
CA HIS A 26 13.50 7.64 1.89
C HIS A 26 14.00 7.12 3.24
N SER A 27 14.67 7.98 4.03
CA SER A 27 15.26 7.58 5.32
C SER A 27 14.24 7.11 6.36
N GLN A 28 13.02 7.63 6.32
CA GLN A 28 11.98 7.35 7.31
C GLN A 28 10.91 6.35 6.82
N LEU A 29 10.92 5.93 5.55
CA LEU A 29 9.91 5.07 4.98
C LEU A 29 10.48 3.70 4.63
N TYR A 30 9.94 2.64 5.23
CA TYR A 30 10.28 1.26 4.90
C TYR A 30 9.23 0.68 3.95
N ALA A 31 9.62 0.39 2.72
CA ALA A 31 8.74 -0.19 1.72
C ALA A 31 9.20 -1.61 1.36
N PRO A 32 8.74 -2.63 2.12
CA PRO A 32 9.11 -4.03 1.89
C PRO A 32 8.68 -4.52 0.51
N PRO A 33 9.20 -5.68 0.07
CA PRO A 33 8.61 -6.43 -1.03
C PRO A 33 7.12 -6.70 -0.83
N GLU A 34 6.44 -7.11 -1.91
CA GLU A 34 5.01 -7.41 -1.85
C GLU A 34 4.71 -8.51 -0.83
N LEU A 35 3.73 -8.26 0.03
CA LEU A 35 3.15 -9.22 0.96
C LEU A 35 1.65 -9.32 0.68
N PRO A 36 1.20 -10.35 -0.07
CA PRO A 36 -0.21 -10.53 -0.36
C PRO A 36 -0.95 -11.07 0.88
N LEU A 37 -1.47 -10.17 1.71
CA LEU A 37 -2.22 -10.51 2.93
C LEU A 37 -3.42 -11.41 2.61
N THR A 38 -4.01 -11.26 1.42
CA THR A 38 -5.10 -12.12 0.92
C THR A 38 -4.74 -13.60 0.82
N HIS A 39 -3.46 -13.96 0.83
CA HIS A 39 -2.98 -15.34 0.75
C HIS A 39 -2.33 -15.81 2.05
N LEU A 40 -2.38 -14.99 3.09
CA LEU A 40 -1.81 -15.28 4.38
C LEU A 40 -2.94 -15.41 5.40
N GLY A 41 -3.32 -16.64 5.68
CA GLY A 41 -4.44 -16.96 6.56
C GLY A 41 -4.07 -17.92 7.69
N VAL A 42 -4.96 -18.02 8.64
CA VAL A 42 -4.88 -18.96 9.78
C VAL A 42 -5.89 -20.09 9.55
N ARG A 43 -5.48 -21.33 9.84
CA ARG A 43 -6.37 -22.50 9.77
C ARG A 43 -6.88 -22.86 11.16
N ALA A 44 -8.18 -22.69 11.38
CA ALA A 44 -8.87 -23.13 12.57
C ALA A 44 -9.95 -24.16 12.19
N GLU A 45 -9.51 -25.29 11.61
CA GLU A 45 -10.41 -26.24 10.93
C GLU A 45 -11.12 -27.19 11.92
N THR A 46 -10.60 -27.39 13.12
CA THR A 46 -11.19 -28.33 14.10
C THR A 46 -12.10 -27.62 15.11
N ARG A 47 -13.15 -28.32 15.57
CA ARG A 47 -14.02 -27.81 16.63
C ARG A 47 -13.26 -27.43 17.90
N TRP A 48 -12.17 -28.10 18.20
CA TRP A 48 -11.35 -27.83 19.38
C TRP A 48 -10.69 -26.47 19.32
N ILE A 49 -10.05 -26.15 18.19
CA ILE A 49 -9.42 -24.83 18.04
C ILE A 49 -10.46 -23.71 17.97
N GLN A 50 -11.60 -23.95 17.30
CA GLN A 50 -12.70 -22.98 17.27
C GLN A 50 -13.23 -22.69 18.66
N ALA A 51 -13.54 -23.72 19.46
CA ALA A 51 -13.98 -23.58 20.84
C ALA A 51 -12.93 -22.89 21.74
N SER A 52 -11.64 -23.16 21.50
CA SER A 52 -10.55 -22.49 22.22
C SER A 52 -10.46 -21.00 21.90
N LEU A 53 -10.58 -20.62 20.62
CA LEU A 53 -10.61 -19.21 20.22
C LEU A 53 -11.83 -18.51 20.81
N GLU A 54 -13.00 -19.12 20.75
CA GLU A 54 -14.23 -18.59 21.32
C GLU A 54 -14.12 -18.38 22.84
N ALA A 55 -13.51 -19.35 23.55
CA ALA A 55 -13.25 -19.22 25.00
C ALA A 55 -12.27 -18.06 25.33
N LEU A 56 -11.41 -17.68 24.37
CA LEU A 56 -10.53 -16.52 24.49
C LEU A 56 -11.20 -15.21 23.99
N GLY A 57 -12.45 -15.28 23.52
CA GLY A 57 -13.15 -14.14 22.93
C GLY A 57 -12.57 -13.71 21.56
N LEU A 58 -11.96 -14.64 20.82
CA LEU A 58 -11.31 -14.40 19.54
C LEU A 58 -12.01 -15.15 18.41
N THR A 59 -11.97 -14.58 17.22
CA THR A 59 -12.30 -15.25 15.96
C THR A 59 -11.03 -15.64 15.22
N THR A 60 -11.15 -16.48 14.19
CA THR A 60 -10.03 -16.76 13.27
C THR A 60 -9.52 -15.48 12.61
N ASP A 61 -10.44 -14.57 12.26
CA ASP A 61 -10.09 -13.28 11.67
C ASP A 61 -9.27 -12.41 12.62
N ASP A 62 -9.58 -12.42 13.93
CA ASP A 62 -8.78 -11.70 14.93
C ASP A 62 -7.35 -12.22 14.98
N VAL A 63 -7.17 -13.54 14.94
CA VAL A 63 -5.83 -14.15 14.93
C VAL A 63 -5.07 -13.82 13.64
N GLU A 64 -5.74 -13.81 12.49
CA GLU A 64 -5.14 -13.38 11.23
C GLU A 64 -4.74 -11.89 11.27
N ASN A 65 -5.59 -11.03 11.83
CA ASN A 65 -5.32 -9.61 12.01
C ASN A 65 -4.07 -9.40 12.88
N MET A 66 -3.97 -10.14 13.99
CA MET A 66 -2.79 -10.14 14.87
C MET A 66 -1.53 -10.62 14.12
N LEU A 67 -1.65 -11.67 13.31
CA LEU A 67 -0.55 -12.18 12.49
C LEU A 67 -0.05 -11.13 11.49
N TRP A 68 -0.94 -10.48 10.76
CA TRP A 68 -0.58 -9.46 9.77
C TRP A 68 0.09 -8.25 10.42
N ASP A 69 -0.48 -7.77 11.52
CA ASP A 69 0.09 -6.65 12.28
C ASP A 69 1.49 -7.01 12.81
N ARG A 70 1.65 -8.19 13.39
CA ARG A 70 2.93 -8.64 13.93
C ARG A 70 4.00 -8.78 12.85
N LEU A 71 3.68 -9.37 11.70
CA LEU A 71 4.62 -9.52 10.59
C LEU A 71 5.12 -8.18 10.06
N LEU A 72 4.19 -7.23 9.85
CA LEU A 72 4.54 -5.90 9.37
C LEU A 72 5.32 -5.11 10.44
N ALA A 73 4.95 -5.24 11.72
CA ALA A 73 5.64 -4.60 12.84
C ALA A 73 7.08 -5.12 13.00
N ASP A 74 7.28 -6.44 12.91
CA ASP A 74 8.62 -7.04 12.98
C ASP A 74 9.49 -6.67 11.79
N ALA A 75 8.91 -6.60 10.59
CA ALA A 75 9.62 -6.16 9.39
C ALA A 75 10.02 -4.69 9.50
N LEU A 76 9.14 -3.83 10.02
CA LEU A 76 9.42 -2.43 10.28
C LEU A 76 10.52 -2.26 11.33
N ALA A 77 10.43 -2.97 12.45
CA ALA A 77 11.42 -2.92 13.53
C ALA A 77 12.82 -3.28 13.03
N ARG A 78 12.94 -4.34 12.21
CA ARG A 78 14.22 -4.74 11.60
C ARG A 78 14.78 -3.71 10.62
N SER A 79 13.93 -2.89 10.01
CA SER A 79 14.38 -1.85 9.08
C SER A 79 14.99 -0.63 9.77
N GLY A 80 14.73 -0.43 11.06
CA GLY A 80 15.12 0.76 11.82
C GLY A 80 14.40 2.05 11.41
N LYS A 81 13.39 1.96 10.51
CA LYS A 81 12.63 3.10 10.01
C LYS A 81 11.30 3.24 10.78
N PRO A 82 10.73 4.46 10.91
CA PRO A 82 9.52 4.67 11.71
C PRO A 82 8.21 4.32 11.02
N THR A 83 8.14 4.26 9.69
CA THR A 83 6.89 4.10 8.95
C THR A 83 6.99 3.01 7.90
N VAL A 84 6.06 2.05 7.90
CA VAL A 84 5.96 1.02 6.88
C VAL A 84 5.03 1.46 5.74
N VAL A 85 5.45 1.21 4.49
CA VAL A 85 4.68 1.44 3.28
C VAL A 85 4.40 0.11 2.61
N VAL A 86 3.18 -0.37 2.71
CA VAL A 86 2.75 -1.67 2.17
C VAL A 86 2.22 -1.49 0.75
N LYS A 87 2.88 -2.13 -0.21
CA LYS A 87 2.45 -2.12 -1.60
C LYS A 87 2.28 -3.54 -2.13
N THR A 88 1.04 -3.97 -2.28
CA THR A 88 0.65 -5.23 -2.90
C THR A 88 -0.67 -5.03 -3.61
N PRO A 89 -0.74 -5.13 -4.94
CA PRO A 89 -1.97 -4.85 -5.69
C PRO A 89 -3.17 -5.69 -5.25
N ALA A 90 -2.95 -6.94 -4.81
CA ALA A 90 -4.02 -7.81 -4.34
C ALA A 90 -4.69 -7.32 -3.04
N ASN A 91 -3.98 -6.56 -2.21
CA ASN A 91 -4.49 -6.13 -0.91
C ASN A 91 -5.69 -5.16 -1.02
N VAL A 92 -5.89 -4.53 -2.18
CA VAL A 92 -7.12 -3.74 -2.40
C VAL A 92 -8.39 -4.58 -2.32
N LEU A 93 -8.33 -5.89 -2.53
CA LEU A 93 -9.51 -6.77 -2.43
C LEU A 93 -10.07 -6.88 -1.00
N ILE A 94 -9.24 -6.56 -0.02
CA ILE A 94 -9.57 -6.59 1.42
C ILE A 94 -9.44 -5.20 2.06
N TRP A 95 -9.65 -4.14 1.28
CA TRP A 95 -9.42 -2.77 1.74
C TRP A 95 -10.23 -2.39 2.98
N ARG A 96 -11.48 -2.89 3.11
CA ARG A 96 -12.33 -2.65 4.29
C ARG A 96 -11.68 -3.22 5.54
N ARG A 97 -11.29 -4.49 5.48
CA ARG A 97 -10.61 -5.16 6.60
C ARG A 97 -9.29 -4.47 6.97
N ILE A 98 -8.52 -4.01 5.98
CA ILE A 98 -7.30 -3.22 6.23
C ILE A 98 -7.62 -1.93 6.98
N ALA A 99 -8.67 -1.21 6.59
CA ALA A 99 -9.09 0.01 7.26
C ALA A 99 -9.59 -0.25 8.70
N ASP A 100 -10.27 -1.37 8.93
CA ASP A 100 -10.75 -1.76 10.25
C ASP A 100 -9.59 -2.15 11.19
N ILE A 101 -8.57 -2.88 10.68
CA ILE A 101 -7.40 -3.28 11.48
C ILE A 101 -6.54 -2.06 11.85
N TRP A 102 -6.33 -1.13 10.92
CA TRP A 102 -5.48 0.04 11.10
C TRP A 102 -6.27 1.33 10.82
N PRO A 103 -7.10 1.79 11.75
CA PRO A 103 -7.96 2.97 11.54
C PRO A 103 -7.18 4.27 11.27
N ASP A 104 -5.92 4.34 11.73
CA ASP A 104 -5.03 5.47 11.48
C ASP A 104 -4.16 5.29 10.21
N ALA A 105 -4.39 4.23 9.43
CA ALA A 105 -3.65 3.99 8.20
C ALA A 105 -3.83 5.13 7.20
N ARG A 106 -2.77 5.42 6.44
CA ARG A 106 -2.79 6.39 5.34
C ARG A 106 -2.85 5.66 4.01
N PHE A 107 -3.70 6.14 3.10
CA PHE A 107 -3.92 5.47 1.82
C PHE A 107 -3.41 6.32 0.66
N ILE A 108 -2.67 5.69 -0.25
CA ILE A 108 -2.25 6.27 -1.52
C ILE A 108 -2.91 5.46 -2.63
N PHE A 109 -3.69 6.12 -3.47
CA PHE A 109 -4.35 5.53 -4.63
C PHE A 109 -3.54 5.86 -5.88
N LEU A 110 -2.81 4.86 -6.39
CA LEU A 110 -2.01 5.04 -7.60
C LEU A 110 -2.82 4.62 -8.83
N LEU A 111 -3.17 5.60 -9.64
CA LEU A 111 -3.90 5.43 -10.88
C LEU A 111 -2.95 5.48 -12.07
N ARG A 112 -3.28 4.76 -13.11
CA ARG A 112 -2.64 4.80 -14.43
C ARG A 112 -3.72 4.62 -15.49
N HIS A 113 -3.50 5.17 -16.69
CA HIS A 113 -4.44 5.04 -17.79
C HIS A 113 -4.88 3.58 -18.00
N PRO A 114 -6.19 3.24 -17.87
CA PRO A 114 -6.65 1.85 -17.85
C PRO A 114 -6.23 1.02 -19.06
N ALA A 115 -6.30 1.59 -20.27
CA ALA A 115 -5.86 0.88 -21.47
C ALA A 115 -4.35 0.61 -21.47
N ALA A 116 -3.53 1.53 -20.94
CA ALA A 116 -2.10 1.31 -20.79
C ALA A 116 -1.78 0.20 -19.76
N VAL A 117 -2.60 0.09 -18.70
CA VAL A 117 -2.50 -1.01 -17.71
C VAL A 117 -2.83 -2.35 -18.38
N VAL A 118 -3.91 -2.41 -19.17
CA VAL A 118 -4.27 -3.62 -19.94
C VAL A 118 -3.15 -4.04 -20.87
N ALA A 119 -2.65 -3.14 -21.70
CA ALA A 119 -1.55 -3.42 -22.63
C ALA A 119 -0.28 -3.91 -21.92
N SER A 120 0.04 -3.33 -20.75
CA SER A 120 1.17 -3.76 -19.93
C SER A 120 0.96 -5.13 -19.30
N LEU A 121 -0.26 -5.44 -18.84
CA LEU A 121 -0.56 -6.73 -18.22
C LEU A 121 -0.60 -7.85 -19.25
N CYS A 122 -1.15 -7.63 -20.44
CA CYS A 122 -1.11 -8.61 -21.53
C CYS A 122 0.30 -9.09 -21.84
N LYS A 123 1.29 -8.17 -21.82
CA LYS A 123 2.71 -8.51 -22.07
C LYS A 123 3.35 -9.31 -20.93
N SER A 124 2.83 -9.23 -19.72
CA SER A 124 3.41 -9.83 -18.50
C SER A 124 2.49 -10.86 -17.85
N TRP A 125 1.42 -11.26 -18.53
CA TRP A 125 0.46 -12.24 -18.02
C TRP A 125 1.13 -13.59 -17.79
N ASN A 126 0.94 -14.15 -16.62
CA ASN A 126 1.35 -15.51 -16.32
C ASN A 126 0.10 -16.35 -16.02
N PRO A 127 -0.22 -17.37 -16.85
CA PRO A 127 -1.37 -18.25 -16.62
C PRO A 127 -1.38 -18.91 -15.24
N ASP A 128 -0.22 -19.26 -14.68
CA ASP A 128 -0.10 -19.89 -13.35
C ASP A 128 -0.67 -19.02 -12.23
N TRP A 129 -0.61 -17.71 -12.39
CA TRP A 129 -1.17 -16.76 -11.42
C TRP A 129 -2.65 -16.43 -11.67
N HIS A 130 -3.21 -16.95 -12.73
CA HIS A 130 -4.55 -16.65 -13.22
C HIS A 130 -5.37 -17.92 -13.51
N ASN A 131 -5.17 -18.99 -12.73
CA ASN A 131 -5.91 -20.24 -12.81
C ASN A 131 -5.87 -20.87 -14.23
N GLY A 132 -4.73 -20.80 -14.90
CA GLY A 132 -4.57 -21.36 -16.25
C GLY A 132 -5.20 -20.54 -17.38
N GLN A 133 -5.78 -19.37 -17.09
CA GLN A 133 -6.44 -18.56 -18.13
C GLN A 133 -5.43 -17.93 -19.09
N ALA A 134 -5.75 -17.96 -20.38
CA ALA A 134 -4.93 -17.33 -21.41
C ALA A 134 -5.03 -15.79 -21.37
N ALA A 135 -3.96 -15.11 -21.77
CA ALA A 135 -3.89 -13.67 -21.88
C ALA A 135 -4.62 -13.14 -23.12
N THR A 136 -5.93 -13.27 -23.16
CA THR A 136 -6.71 -12.53 -24.15
C THR A 136 -7.03 -11.13 -23.64
N PRO A 137 -7.17 -10.11 -24.51
CA PRO A 137 -7.56 -8.76 -24.08
C PRO A 137 -8.80 -8.76 -23.18
N ASP A 138 -9.82 -9.55 -23.54
CA ASP A 138 -11.06 -9.64 -22.77
C ASP A 138 -10.85 -10.23 -21.37
N THR A 139 -10.05 -11.29 -21.26
CA THR A 139 -9.72 -11.90 -19.97
C THR A 139 -8.99 -10.90 -19.07
N VAL A 140 -8.02 -10.19 -19.63
CA VAL A 140 -7.22 -9.18 -18.92
C VAL A 140 -8.09 -8.00 -18.51
N ILE A 141 -8.99 -7.53 -19.40
CA ILE A 141 -9.92 -6.42 -19.11
C ILE A 141 -10.85 -6.81 -17.97
N LYS A 142 -11.49 -7.97 -18.01
CA LYS A 142 -12.40 -8.45 -16.94
C LYS A 142 -11.67 -8.55 -15.60
N TYR A 143 -10.47 -9.11 -15.60
CA TYR A 143 -9.62 -9.19 -14.40
C TYR A 143 -9.30 -7.82 -13.83
N LEU A 144 -8.90 -6.87 -14.67
CA LEU A 144 -8.51 -5.52 -14.24
C LEU A 144 -9.70 -4.68 -13.81
N LEU A 145 -10.83 -4.72 -14.51
CA LEU A 145 -12.03 -3.97 -14.14
C LEU A 145 -12.50 -4.27 -12.73
N ARG A 146 -12.47 -5.55 -12.31
CA ARG A 146 -12.79 -5.91 -10.93
C ARG A 146 -11.87 -5.22 -9.93
N ARG A 147 -10.56 -5.12 -10.22
CA ARG A 147 -9.60 -4.48 -9.32
C ARG A 147 -9.65 -2.97 -9.36
N MET A 148 -9.87 -2.40 -10.53
CA MET A 148 -10.09 -0.96 -10.70
C MET A 148 -11.36 -0.51 -9.95
N GLY A 149 -12.44 -1.32 -10.00
CA GLY A 149 -13.64 -1.09 -9.21
C GLY A 149 -13.37 -1.08 -7.71
N GLN A 150 -12.56 -2.03 -7.21
CA GLN A 150 -12.17 -2.06 -5.79
C GLN A 150 -11.29 -0.87 -5.39
N VAL A 151 -10.39 -0.43 -6.28
CA VAL A 151 -9.60 0.81 -6.03
C VAL A 151 -10.53 2.02 -5.97
N GLU A 152 -11.51 2.11 -6.86
CA GLU A 152 -12.46 3.22 -6.88
C GLU A 152 -13.39 3.23 -5.66
N GLU A 153 -13.89 2.07 -5.24
CA GLU A 153 -14.66 1.93 -4.00
C GLU A 153 -13.85 2.39 -2.79
N ALA A 154 -12.62 1.91 -2.65
CA ALA A 154 -11.72 2.30 -1.57
C ALA A 154 -11.43 3.80 -1.59
N ARG A 155 -11.17 4.36 -2.79
CA ARG A 155 -10.90 5.79 -2.99
C ARG A 155 -12.11 6.68 -2.67
N GLY A 156 -13.30 6.17 -2.90
CA GLY A 156 -14.53 6.87 -2.55
C GLY A 156 -14.89 6.82 -1.06
N ALA A 157 -14.40 5.80 -0.34
CA ALA A 157 -14.74 5.54 1.05
C ALA A 157 -13.66 6.00 2.05
N LEU A 158 -12.39 5.97 1.66
CA LEU A 158 -11.27 6.24 2.55
C LEU A 158 -10.62 7.59 2.26
N PRO A 159 -10.19 8.32 3.29
CA PRO A 159 -9.36 9.49 3.10
C PRO A 159 -7.98 9.06 2.57
N GLY A 160 -7.50 9.71 1.51
CA GLY A 160 -6.22 9.33 0.92
C GLY A 160 -5.75 10.24 -0.19
N LEU A 161 -4.50 10.06 -0.60
CA LEU A 161 -3.87 10.81 -1.69
C LEU A 161 -4.01 10.04 -3.00
N THR A 162 -4.57 10.66 -4.02
CA THR A 162 -4.55 10.12 -5.38
C THR A 162 -3.30 10.59 -6.12
N VAL A 163 -2.55 9.64 -6.67
CA VAL A 163 -1.33 9.87 -7.47
C VAL A 163 -1.56 9.28 -8.86
N ARG A 164 -1.21 10.02 -9.91
CA ARG A 164 -1.22 9.52 -11.29
C ARG A 164 0.19 9.08 -11.69
N TYR A 165 0.28 7.90 -12.28
CA TYR A 165 1.55 7.35 -12.76
C TYR A 165 2.22 8.28 -13.78
N GLU A 166 1.43 8.85 -14.67
CA GLU A 166 1.87 9.76 -15.70
C GLU A 166 2.49 11.04 -15.10
N GLU A 167 1.87 11.60 -14.07
CA GLU A 167 2.40 12.76 -13.33
C GLU A 167 3.67 12.39 -12.57
N LEU A 168 3.68 11.23 -11.90
CA LEU A 168 4.85 10.73 -11.17
C LEU A 168 6.07 10.56 -12.07
N THR A 169 5.86 10.14 -13.33
CA THR A 169 6.97 9.94 -14.27
C THR A 169 7.38 11.21 -15.00
N ALA A 170 6.47 12.16 -15.19
CA ALA A 170 6.76 13.46 -15.80
C ALA A 170 7.41 14.44 -14.81
N ASN A 171 6.95 14.46 -13.57
CA ASN A 171 7.36 15.40 -12.52
C ASN A 171 7.69 14.67 -11.22
N PRO A 172 8.69 13.76 -11.19
CA PRO A 172 8.91 12.86 -10.07
C PRO A 172 9.25 13.60 -8.76
N ALA A 173 9.96 14.72 -8.84
CA ALA A 173 10.34 15.50 -7.66
C ALA A 173 9.13 16.20 -7.02
N GLU A 174 8.26 16.79 -7.84
CA GLU A 174 7.06 17.49 -7.37
C GLU A 174 6.06 16.52 -6.75
N VAL A 175 5.75 15.44 -7.47
CA VAL A 175 4.82 14.42 -6.98
C VAL A 175 5.33 13.74 -5.73
N SER A 176 6.63 13.39 -5.66
CA SER A 176 7.22 12.80 -4.45
C SER A 176 7.21 13.77 -3.27
N ARG A 177 7.40 15.08 -3.50
CA ARG A 177 7.27 16.10 -2.45
C ARG A 177 5.83 16.14 -1.90
N GLY A 178 4.83 16.15 -2.76
CA GLY A 178 3.42 16.11 -2.34
C GLY A 178 3.08 14.84 -1.56
N ILE A 179 3.66 13.69 -1.93
CA ILE A 179 3.49 12.44 -1.17
C ILE A 179 4.17 12.55 0.20
N CYS A 180 5.39 13.07 0.28
CA CYS A 180 6.10 13.25 1.55
C CYS A 180 5.34 14.19 2.49
N GLU A 181 4.79 15.29 1.96
CA GLU A 181 3.96 16.23 2.71
C GLU A 181 2.69 15.53 3.26
N PHE A 182 2.00 14.75 2.42
CA PHE A 182 0.85 13.94 2.85
C PHE A 182 1.23 12.94 3.95
N LEU A 183 2.42 12.36 3.89
CA LEU A 183 2.94 11.41 4.88
C LEU A 183 3.54 12.10 6.11
N GLY A 184 3.67 13.42 6.12
CA GLY A 184 4.27 14.19 7.22
C GLY A 184 5.77 13.96 7.40
N VAL A 185 6.49 13.68 6.30
CA VAL A 185 7.95 13.51 6.29
C VAL A 185 8.59 14.53 5.35
N PRO A 186 9.84 14.96 5.59
CA PRO A 186 10.54 15.88 4.70
C PRO A 186 10.83 15.21 3.35
N PHE A 187 10.76 15.97 2.25
CA PHE A 187 11.17 15.46 0.95
C PHE A 187 12.70 15.31 0.88
N GLU A 188 13.17 14.15 0.47
CA GLU A 188 14.58 13.84 0.25
C GLU A 188 14.87 13.66 -1.25
N PRO A 189 15.58 14.57 -1.94
CA PRO A 189 15.87 14.45 -3.38
C PRO A 189 16.52 13.11 -3.76
N ARG A 190 17.34 12.55 -2.87
CA ARG A 190 18.04 11.27 -3.10
C ARG A 190 17.09 10.07 -3.30
N MET A 191 15.83 10.16 -2.82
CA MET A 191 14.86 9.09 -3.02
C MET A 191 14.55 8.82 -4.50
N LEU A 192 14.76 9.80 -5.37
CA LEU A 192 14.58 9.66 -6.81
C LEU A 192 15.72 8.89 -7.49
N GLU A 193 16.85 8.75 -6.83
CA GLU A 193 17.98 7.95 -7.27
C GLU A 193 17.92 6.55 -6.64
N TYR A 194 16.75 5.93 -6.71
CA TYR A 194 16.46 4.68 -6.01
C TYR A 194 17.39 3.52 -6.39
N GLY A 195 18.12 3.60 -7.50
CA GLY A 195 19.16 2.63 -7.87
C GLY A 195 20.37 2.62 -6.94
N LYS A 196 20.54 3.64 -6.10
CA LYS A 196 21.61 3.70 -5.08
C LYS A 196 21.24 2.98 -3.78
N PHE A 197 20.04 2.42 -3.68
CA PHE A 197 19.53 1.77 -2.49
C PHE A 197 19.23 0.29 -2.74
N ASP A 198 19.34 -0.52 -1.70
CA ASP A 198 18.87 -1.89 -1.75
C ASP A 198 17.34 -1.92 -1.72
N ASN A 199 16.75 -2.15 -2.88
CA ASN A 199 15.30 -2.20 -3.05
C ASN A 199 14.72 -3.61 -3.00
N ASN A 200 15.54 -4.61 -2.70
CA ASN A 200 15.16 -6.02 -2.56
C ASN A 200 14.27 -6.50 -3.75
N PHE A 201 14.86 -6.51 -4.94
CA PHE A 201 14.19 -6.98 -6.16
C PHE A 201 14.23 -8.51 -6.23
N ALA A 202 13.27 -9.18 -5.62
CA ALA A 202 13.10 -10.62 -5.79
C ALA A 202 12.21 -10.94 -6.99
N ARG A 203 12.53 -12.05 -7.70
CA ARG A 203 11.73 -12.53 -8.83
C ARG A 203 10.30 -12.86 -8.35
N GLY A 204 9.29 -12.38 -9.06
CA GLY A 204 7.88 -12.57 -8.71
C GLY A 204 7.32 -11.56 -7.71
N LEU A 205 8.14 -10.70 -7.13
CA LEU A 205 7.71 -9.68 -6.18
C LEU A 205 7.76 -8.26 -6.78
N GLY A 206 6.84 -7.98 -7.68
CA GLY A 206 6.72 -6.70 -8.36
C GLY A 206 7.40 -6.68 -9.73
N ASP A 207 7.61 -5.49 -10.26
CA ASP A 207 8.22 -5.28 -11.57
C ASP A 207 9.75 -5.36 -11.47
N THR A 208 10.36 -6.26 -12.24
CA THR A 208 11.82 -6.43 -12.36
C THR A 208 12.34 -6.07 -13.74
N SER A 209 11.57 -5.29 -14.52
CA SER A 209 11.94 -4.85 -15.85
C SER A 209 13.23 -4.00 -15.87
N ALA A 210 13.85 -3.89 -17.05
CA ALA A 210 15.04 -3.06 -17.24
C ALA A 210 14.79 -1.60 -16.83
N ASN A 211 13.57 -1.07 -17.03
CA ASN A 211 13.20 0.28 -16.64
C ASN A 211 13.33 0.49 -15.10
N ILE A 212 12.81 -0.45 -14.30
CA ILE A 212 12.95 -0.36 -12.85
C ILE A 212 14.41 -0.56 -12.43
N ARG A 213 15.12 -1.50 -13.05
CA ARG A 213 16.53 -1.77 -12.74
C ARG A 213 17.49 -0.65 -13.16
N SER A 214 17.04 0.28 -14.01
CA SER A 214 17.84 1.45 -14.37
C SER A 214 18.17 2.36 -13.18
N GLY A 215 17.42 2.22 -12.06
CA GLY A 215 17.64 3.00 -10.86
C GLY A 215 17.19 4.46 -10.93
N ARG A 216 16.52 4.84 -12.02
CA ARG A 216 16.02 6.21 -12.29
C ARG A 216 14.61 6.17 -12.83
N VAL A 217 13.85 7.23 -12.56
CA VAL A 217 12.50 7.37 -13.13
C VAL A 217 12.63 7.56 -14.64
N GLN A 218 11.93 6.71 -15.40
CA GLN A 218 11.82 6.81 -16.85
C GLN A 218 10.49 7.44 -17.21
N ALA A 219 10.47 8.26 -18.25
CA ALA A 219 9.23 8.83 -18.78
C ALA A 219 8.23 7.73 -19.17
N ALA A 220 6.96 7.94 -18.88
CA ALA A 220 5.91 7.05 -19.36
C ALA A 220 5.82 7.11 -20.89
N ALA A 221 5.42 5.98 -21.48
CA ALA A 221 4.98 6.02 -22.88
C ALA A 221 3.75 6.94 -23.01
N PRO A 222 3.52 7.55 -24.17
CA PRO A 222 2.32 8.35 -24.42
C PRO A 222 1.06 7.60 -24.01
N ALA A 223 0.11 8.34 -23.44
CA ALA A 223 -1.19 7.75 -23.10
C ALA A 223 -1.93 7.32 -24.38
N PRO A 224 -2.67 6.20 -24.36
CA PRO A 224 -3.53 5.81 -25.47
C PRO A 224 -4.54 6.92 -25.80
N GLN A 225 -4.83 7.11 -27.09
CA GLN A 225 -5.85 8.05 -27.53
C GLN A 225 -7.26 7.54 -27.21
N ALA A 226 -8.23 8.43 -27.13
CA ALA A 226 -9.61 8.07 -26.81
C ALA A 226 -10.20 7.02 -27.78
N SER A 227 -9.80 7.06 -29.06
CA SER A 227 -10.20 6.08 -30.09
C SER A 227 -9.59 4.68 -29.89
N GLU A 228 -8.51 4.58 -29.14
CA GLU A 228 -7.79 3.31 -28.86
C GLU A 228 -8.29 2.64 -27.57
N VAL A 229 -9.18 3.33 -26.83
CA VAL A 229 -9.71 2.79 -25.56
C VAL A 229 -10.84 1.80 -25.84
N PRO A 230 -10.69 0.52 -25.43
CA PRO A 230 -11.77 -0.45 -25.51
C PRO A 230 -13.05 0.06 -24.84
N GLU A 231 -14.22 -0.24 -25.42
CA GLU A 231 -15.53 0.21 -24.90
C GLU A 231 -15.70 -0.12 -23.43
N ALA A 232 -15.36 -1.35 -23.04
CA ALA A 232 -15.46 -1.81 -21.65
C ALA A 232 -14.62 -1.01 -20.64
N LEU A 233 -13.64 -0.23 -21.10
CA LEU A 233 -12.79 0.60 -20.23
C LEU A 233 -13.20 2.07 -20.21
N LYS A 234 -14.13 2.51 -21.05
CA LYS A 234 -14.48 3.94 -21.18
C LYS A 234 -15.04 4.52 -19.88
N GLU A 235 -15.89 3.79 -19.20
CA GLU A 235 -16.48 4.21 -17.93
C GLU A 235 -15.40 4.47 -16.87
N ILE A 236 -14.50 3.52 -16.64
CA ILE A 236 -13.43 3.70 -15.66
C ILE A 236 -12.40 4.76 -16.09
N CYS A 237 -12.14 4.90 -17.39
CA CYS A 237 -11.29 5.97 -17.91
C CYS A 237 -11.91 7.34 -17.63
N THR A 238 -13.21 7.49 -17.82
CA THR A 238 -13.95 8.73 -17.52
C THR A 238 -13.97 9.00 -16.01
N THR A 239 -14.27 7.99 -15.20
CA THR A 239 -14.27 8.09 -13.72
C THR A 239 -12.89 8.53 -13.18
N TRP A 240 -11.83 8.04 -13.79
CA TRP A 240 -10.46 8.40 -13.40
C TRP A 240 -9.93 9.66 -14.11
N GLY A 241 -10.77 10.31 -14.97
CA GLY A 241 -10.44 11.55 -15.67
C GLY A 241 -9.37 11.38 -16.74
N TYR A 242 -9.32 10.23 -17.41
CA TYR A 242 -8.52 9.97 -18.61
C TYR A 242 -9.30 10.18 -19.91
N LEU A 243 -10.62 10.24 -19.82
CA LEU A 243 -11.54 10.60 -20.92
C LEU A 243 -12.53 11.63 -20.41
N ASP A 244 -12.93 12.51 -21.31
CA ASP A 244 -14.06 13.44 -21.03
C ASP A 244 -15.37 12.67 -20.96
N PRO A 245 -16.30 13.08 -20.07
CA PRO A 245 -17.63 12.51 -20.03
C PRO A 245 -18.35 12.73 -21.37
N ALA A 246 -19.12 11.72 -21.82
CA ALA A 246 -19.92 11.85 -23.02
C ALA A 246 -20.86 13.05 -22.93
N PRO A 247 -21.03 13.86 -24.00
CA PRO A 247 -21.95 14.98 -23.99
C PRO A 247 -23.37 14.49 -23.68
N GLY A 248 -23.98 15.02 -22.62
CA GLY A 248 -25.35 14.70 -22.17
C GLY A 248 -25.50 13.83 -20.94
N THR A 249 -24.44 13.23 -20.40
CA THR A 249 -24.50 12.56 -19.10
C THR A 249 -24.22 13.57 -17.99
N GLY A 250 -25.27 14.16 -17.45
CA GLY A 250 -25.21 15.09 -16.32
C GLY A 250 -24.81 14.43 -14.99
N GLN A 251 -23.74 13.66 -14.99
CA GLN A 251 -23.09 13.26 -13.75
C GLN A 251 -22.31 14.45 -13.23
N ARG A 252 -22.80 14.97 -12.11
CA ARG A 252 -22.07 15.97 -11.33
C ARG A 252 -20.64 15.45 -11.18
N ASN A 253 -19.69 16.10 -11.87
CA ASN A 253 -18.29 16.02 -11.58
C ASN A 253 -18.13 16.07 -10.06
N ARG A 254 -17.90 14.95 -9.41
CA ARG A 254 -17.19 14.94 -8.14
C ARG A 254 -15.78 15.36 -8.52
N VAL A 255 -15.65 16.66 -8.74
CA VAL A 255 -14.37 17.34 -8.82
C VAL A 255 -13.50 16.70 -7.79
N ASN A 256 -12.37 16.10 -8.22
CA ASN A 256 -11.24 15.87 -7.36
C ASN A 256 -11.11 17.13 -6.50
N ARG A 257 -11.66 17.09 -5.29
CA ARG A 257 -11.23 18.04 -4.29
C ARG A 257 -9.77 17.68 -4.10
N ARG A 258 -8.90 18.44 -4.75
CA ARG A 258 -7.60 18.71 -4.16
C ARG A 258 -7.97 19.17 -2.76
N ILE A 259 -7.87 18.26 -1.80
CA ILE A 259 -8.02 18.63 -0.40
C ILE A 259 -6.92 19.67 -0.23
N PRO A 260 -7.26 20.93 0.11
CA PRO A 260 -6.22 21.91 0.34
C PRO A 260 -5.32 21.33 1.41
N LEU A 261 -4.02 21.29 1.18
CA LEU A 261 -2.98 20.76 2.07
C LEU A 261 -3.10 21.23 3.54
N ASN A 262 -3.86 22.29 3.78
CA ASN A 262 -4.08 22.91 5.09
C ASN A 262 -5.28 22.36 5.90
N SER A 263 -5.99 21.33 5.45
CA SER A 263 -7.20 20.83 6.13
C SER A 263 -7.01 19.55 6.92
N TRP A 264 -5.80 19.00 7.04
CA TRP A 264 -5.52 17.81 7.84
C TRP A 264 -5.15 18.20 9.28
N PRO A 265 -5.74 17.57 10.30
CA PRO A 265 -5.31 17.81 11.68
C PRO A 265 -3.85 17.37 11.83
N ALA A 266 -3.02 18.27 12.36
CA ALA A 266 -1.64 17.97 12.69
C ALA A 266 -1.59 16.75 13.64
N VAL A 267 -0.80 15.74 13.28
CA VAL A 267 -0.55 14.58 14.14
C VAL A 267 0.08 15.07 15.43
N LYS A 268 -0.67 15.00 16.54
CA LYS A 268 -0.11 15.22 17.87
C LYS A 268 0.88 14.09 18.16
N THR A 269 2.17 14.38 18.00
CA THR A 269 3.23 13.51 18.51
C THR A 269 3.18 13.55 20.05
N SER A 270 2.52 12.59 20.68
CA SER A 270 2.64 12.42 22.12
C SER A 270 4.05 11.88 22.42
N ARG A 271 4.95 12.75 22.80
CA ARG A 271 6.16 12.34 23.51
C ARG A 271 5.74 11.75 24.84
N ARG A 272 5.75 10.44 24.96
CA ARG A 272 5.82 9.77 26.27
C ARG A 272 7.19 10.11 26.85
N THR A 273 7.23 11.06 27.76
CA THR A 273 8.34 11.24 28.68
C THR A 273 8.45 9.98 29.53
N ALA A 274 9.56 9.28 29.40
CA ALA A 274 9.92 8.21 30.33
C ALA A 274 10.22 8.85 31.67
N GLU A 275 9.29 8.81 32.60
CA GLU A 275 9.57 9.09 33.99
C GLU A 275 10.41 7.96 34.55
N SER A 276 11.65 8.30 34.91
CA SER A 276 12.57 7.44 35.64
C SER A 276 12.06 7.28 37.06
N SER A 277 11.44 6.13 37.33
CA SER A 277 11.18 5.70 38.70
C SER A 277 12.47 5.19 39.32
N THR A 278 13.07 6.01 40.15
CA THR A 278 14.12 5.58 41.10
C THR A 278 13.46 4.78 42.22
N ALA A 279 13.57 3.45 42.11
CA ALA A 279 13.21 2.56 43.21
C ALA A 279 14.33 2.55 44.27
N ALA A 280 14.00 2.95 45.45
CA ALA A 280 14.81 2.88 46.64
C ALA A 280 15.07 1.42 47.05
N THR A 281 16.32 1.08 47.29
CA THR A 281 16.78 -0.18 47.90
C THR A 281 16.49 -0.19 49.38
N PRO A 282 15.91 -1.30 49.94
CA PRO A 282 15.96 -1.52 51.39
C PRO A 282 17.22 -2.27 51.79
N SER A 283 17.92 -1.71 52.72
CA SER A 283 19.07 -2.29 53.41
C SER A 283 18.71 -3.58 54.14
N SER A 284 19.46 -4.65 53.92
CA SER A 284 19.45 -5.87 54.73
C SER A 284 20.60 -5.82 55.74
N SER A 285 20.30 -6.02 56.98
CA SER A 285 21.25 -6.43 58.04
C SER A 285 21.05 -7.88 58.46
N PRO A 286 22.09 -8.58 58.87
CA PRO A 286 22.10 -10.04 59.01
C PRO A 286 21.93 -10.54 60.46
N ARG A 287 21.36 -11.69 60.64
CA ARG A 287 21.52 -12.63 61.78
C ARG A 287 20.87 -13.95 61.35
N GLY A 288 21.39 -15.10 61.59
CA GLY A 288 22.34 -15.68 62.49
C GLY A 288 22.13 -17.18 62.42
N SER A 289 23.19 -17.92 62.58
CA SER A 289 23.37 -19.35 62.68
C SER A 289 22.27 -20.16 63.44
N THR A 290 22.02 -21.42 63.04
CA THR A 290 22.37 -22.63 63.77
C THR A 290 21.78 -23.93 63.13
N THR A 291 22.69 -24.85 62.89
CA THR A 291 22.67 -26.32 63.04
C THR A 291 21.34 -27.11 63.17
N ARG A 292 21.04 -28.00 62.26
CA ARG A 292 21.21 -29.48 62.30
C ARG A 292 20.90 -30.09 60.95
#